data_467de99a13473aab1120f84d90259178
#
_entry.id   467de99a13473aab1120f84d90259178
#
_cell.length_a   1.000
_cell.length_b   1.000
_cell.length_c   1.000
_cell.angle_alpha   90.00
_cell.angle_beta   90.00
_cell.angle_gamma   90.00
#
_symmetry.space_group_name_H-M   'P 1'
#
loop_
_entity.id
_entity.type
_entity.pdbx_description
1 polymer ?
#
loop_
_entity_poly.entity_id
_entity_poly.type
_entity_poly.pdbx_seq_one_letter_code
_entity_poly.pdbx_strand_id
1 'polypeptide(L)'
;LGVGLGYHSAGGNGYDGLVRIAPDGRIYLHSGVGNLGTYSYAGTARAAAEVLQCRWESCVIERGSTDSHLPHSSTQGGSNTIFTHTRTNWVAAEDAVLKLKEIAASEYGGIVDDYSISEERVFKTSDSSQGMSYGEAAAKAIELGGRYSGQEFPEDIHPITQRAVQGLAGTGLIGVAKDNLPKRGIAPGLMISMAEIEVDLETGKYEILDYVGVADCGTIIHPQGLSQQINGGGVWGFGMAGSERHVYDPQIALPANLGMY
;
A
#
# COMPACT_ATOMS: atom_id res chain seq x y z
N LEU A 1 -34.57 -0.15 -16.70
CA LEU A 1 -33.56 0.53 -15.90
C LEU A 1 -33.54 -0.06 -14.49
N GLY A 2 -32.38 -0.50 -14.01
CA GLY A 2 -32.18 -0.98 -12.65
C GLY A 2 -31.18 -0.11 -11.88
N VAL A 3 -31.37 0.01 -10.57
CA VAL A 3 -30.46 0.72 -9.67
C VAL A 3 -30.06 -0.19 -8.51
N GLY A 4 -28.77 -0.26 -8.25
CA GLY A 4 -28.20 -1.01 -7.13
C GLY A 4 -27.39 -0.12 -6.21
N LEU A 5 -27.41 -0.42 -4.92
CA LEU A 5 -26.59 0.23 -3.89
C LEU A 5 -25.67 -0.80 -3.26
N GLY A 6 -24.41 -0.45 -3.13
CA GLY A 6 -23.42 -1.27 -2.44
C GLY A 6 -22.70 -0.48 -1.34
N TYR A 7 -22.34 -1.17 -0.28
CA TYR A 7 -21.53 -0.62 0.81
C TYR A 7 -20.48 -1.65 1.23
N HIS A 8 -19.28 -1.18 1.42
CA HIS A 8 -18.21 -1.97 2.04
C HIS A 8 -17.33 -1.08 2.91
N SER A 9 -16.88 -1.56 4.03
CA SER A 9 -15.91 -0.86 4.87
C SER A 9 -14.53 -1.46 4.72
N ALA A 10 -13.55 -0.61 4.43
CA ALA A 10 -12.15 -0.95 4.57
C ALA A 10 -11.70 -0.69 6.02
N GLY A 11 -10.66 -1.37 6.44
CA GLY A 11 -10.09 -1.11 7.76
C GLY A 11 -9.03 -2.12 8.13
N GLY A 12 -8.13 -1.70 8.96
CA GLY A 12 -6.98 -2.45 9.46
C GLY A 12 -5.93 -1.47 9.92
N ASN A 13 -5.33 -1.74 11.06
CA ASN A 13 -4.22 -0.97 11.62
C ASN A 13 -3.33 -1.89 12.43
N GLY A 14 -2.19 -1.40 12.87
CA GLY A 14 -1.25 -2.18 13.68
C GLY A 14 -0.39 -3.13 12.86
N TYR A 15 -0.33 -2.96 11.54
CA TYR A 15 0.63 -3.62 10.67
C TYR A 15 1.88 -2.77 10.52
N ASP A 16 2.96 -3.36 10.01
CA ASP A 16 4.25 -2.72 9.96
C ASP A 16 4.60 -2.24 8.55
N GLY A 17 5.34 -1.14 8.47
CA GLY A 17 5.98 -0.65 7.26
C GLY A 17 7.49 -0.78 7.35
N LEU A 18 8.16 -0.88 6.21
CA LEU A 18 9.60 -1.01 6.10
C LEU A 18 10.10 -0.33 4.83
N VAL A 19 11.01 0.63 5.01
CA VAL A 19 11.67 1.37 3.95
C VAL A 19 13.18 1.26 4.16
N ARG A 20 13.93 1.10 3.08
CA ARG A 20 15.39 1.13 3.11
C ARG A 20 15.92 2.12 2.07
N ILE A 21 16.76 3.02 2.50
CA ILE A 21 17.51 3.92 1.61
C ILE A 21 18.93 3.37 1.52
N ALA A 22 19.37 3.03 0.31
CA ALA A 22 20.69 2.48 0.08
C ALA A 22 21.73 3.59 -0.22
N PRO A 23 23.05 3.32 -0.02
CA PRO A 23 24.10 4.30 -0.30
C PRO A 23 24.19 4.74 -1.77
N ASP A 24 23.63 4.00 -2.70
CA ASP A 24 23.51 4.38 -4.11
C ASP A 24 22.35 5.36 -4.39
N GLY A 25 21.61 5.75 -3.35
CA GLY A 25 20.47 6.66 -3.43
C GLY A 25 19.13 5.98 -3.77
N ARG A 26 19.09 4.68 -4.03
CA ARG A 26 17.86 3.94 -4.28
C ARG A 26 17.05 3.77 -2.99
N ILE A 27 15.75 3.88 -3.14
CA ILE A 27 14.78 3.78 -2.05
C ILE A 27 13.97 2.50 -2.24
N TYR A 28 14.18 1.54 -1.36
CA TYR A 28 13.48 0.25 -1.39
C TYR A 28 12.27 0.30 -0.47
N LEU A 29 11.11 0.09 -1.06
CA LEU A 29 9.82 0.06 -0.38
C LEU A 29 9.40 -1.41 -0.23
N HIS A 30 9.58 -1.95 0.96
CA HIS A 30 9.30 -3.36 1.23
C HIS A 30 7.83 -3.57 1.51
N SER A 31 7.17 -4.43 0.74
CA SER A 31 5.74 -4.68 0.83
C SER A 31 5.45 -6.16 1.06
N GLY A 32 4.84 -6.46 2.18
CA GLY A 32 4.40 -7.82 2.51
C GLY A 32 3.16 -8.28 1.74
N VAL A 33 2.60 -7.45 0.85
CA VAL A 33 1.45 -7.82 0.03
C VAL A 33 1.85 -8.28 -1.36
N GLY A 34 1.16 -9.31 -1.86
CA GLY A 34 1.31 -9.80 -3.22
C GLY A 34 0.49 -8.99 -4.24
N ASN A 35 0.31 -9.57 -5.41
CA ASN A 35 -0.56 -9.01 -6.44
C ASN A 35 -1.73 -9.97 -6.72
N LEU A 36 -2.92 -9.59 -6.28
CA LEU A 36 -4.17 -10.29 -6.57
C LEU A 36 -4.89 -9.74 -7.82
N GLY A 37 -4.15 -9.07 -8.70
CA GLY A 37 -4.69 -8.36 -9.87
C GLY A 37 -5.09 -6.91 -9.61
N THR A 38 -4.97 -6.43 -8.37
CA THR A 38 -5.37 -5.07 -7.98
C THR A 38 -4.26 -4.03 -8.13
N TYR A 39 -3.01 -4.44 -8.29
CA TYR A 39 -1.81 -3.57 -8.30
C TYR A 39 -1.70 -2.64 -7.09
N SER A 40 -2.33 -2.98 -5.99
CA SER A 40 -2.41 -2.16 -4.77
C SER A 40 -1.04 -1.85 -4.17
N TYR A 41 -0.06 -2.73 -4.32
CA TYR A 41 1.31 -2.49 -3.89
C TYR A 41 1.93 -1.22 -4.52
N ALA A 42 1.64 -0.96 -5.79
CA ALA A 42 2.14 0.23 -6.48
C ALA A 42 1.46 1.51 -5.95
N GLY A 43 0.14 1.47 -5.73
CA GLY A 43 -0.61 2.58 -5.15
C GLY A 43 -0.15 2.91 -3.74
N THR A 44 -0.07 1.92 -2.86
CA THR A 44 0.29 2.12 -1.45
C THR A 44 1.74 2.58 -1.26
N ALA A 45 2.67 2.13 -2.11
CA ALA A 45 4.07 2.53 -2.08
C ALA A 45 4.27 4.03 -2.39
N ARG A 46 3.37 4.65 -3.15
CA ARG A 46 3.42 6.10 -3.44
C ARG A 46 3.32 6.97 -2.19
N ALA A 47 2.66 6.48 -1.13
CA ALA A 47 2.61 7.20 0.13
C ALA A 47 4.00 7.40 0.75
N ALA A 48 4.87 6.41 0.67
CA ALA A 48 6.25 6.56 1.12
C ALA A 48 7.06 7.53 0.26
N ALA A 49 6.89 7.48 -1.07
CA ALA A 49 7.56 8.40 -1.98
C ALA A 49 7.15 9.86 -1.74
N GLU A 50 5.87 10.10 -1.44
CA GLU A 50 5.34 11.42 -1.08
C GLU A 50 5.95 11.95 0.22
N VAL A 51 5.99 11.13 1.26
CA VAL A 51 6.60 11.49 2.55
C VAL A 51 8.10 11.77 2.40
N LEU A 52 8.80 10.96 1.61
CA LEU A 52 10.23 11.09 1.34
C LEU A 52 10.55 12.21 0.33
N GLN A 53 9.55 12.83 -0.28
CA GLN A 53 9.71 13.85 -1.33
C GLN A 53 10.75 13.44 -2.39
N CYS A 54 10.67 12.19 -2.82
CA CYS A 54 11.58 11.60 -3.79
C CYS A 54 10.90 11.35 -5.14
N ARG A 55 11.72 11.19 -6.19
CA ARG A 55 11.21 10.79 -7.50
C ARG A 55 10.77 9.33 -7.47
N TRP A 56 9.68 9.05 -8.15
CA TRP A 56 9.18 7.68 -8.23
C TRP A 56 10.18 6.71 -8.87
N GLU A 57 10.97 7.18 -9.82
CA GLU A 57 12.01 6.44 -10.52
C GLU A 57 13.16 5.98 -9.61
N SER A 58 13.35 6.65 -8.47
CA SER A 58 14.34 6.25 -7.45
C SER A 58 13.81 5.14 -6.53
N CYS A 59 12.50 4.83 -6.62
CA CYS A 59 11.85 3.83 -5.78
C CYS A 59 11.90 2.44 -6.42
N VAL A 60 12.19 1.44 -5.60
CA VAL A 60 12.13 0.01 -5.95
C VAL A 60 11.16 -0.67 -4.99
N ILE A 61 10.15 -1.36 -5.52
CA ILE A 61 9.19 -2.09 -4.68
C ILE A 61 9.68 -3.53 -4.51
N GLU A 62 10.09 -3.87 -3.28
CA GLU A 62 10.46 -5.22 -2.89
C GLU A 62 9.23 -5.98 -2.40
N ARG A 63 8.87 -7.06 -3.11
CA ARG A 63 7.69 -7.87 -2.83
C ARG A 63 7.75 -9.27 -3.44
N GLY A 64 6.81 -10.11 -3.06
CA GLY A 64 6.49 -11.35 -3.79
C GLY A 64 7.36 -12.55 -3.47
N SER A 65 8.43 -12.42 -2.68
CA SER A 65 9.23 -13.54 -2.22
C SER A 65 9.35 -13.53 -0.69
N THR A 66 9.21 -14.68 -0.08
CA THR A 66 9.43 -14.83 1.37
C THR A 66 10.90 -14.64 1.77
N ASP A 67 11.83 -14.66 0.81
CA ASP A 67 13.25 -14.42 1.03
C ASP A 67 13.63 -12.93 0.97
N SER A 68 12.69 -12.05 0.62
CA SER A 68 12.95 -10.62 0.34
C SER A 68 12.83 -9.71 1.57
N HIS A 69 12.96 -10.20 2.77
CA HIS A 69 12.89 -9.39 4.00
C HIS A 69 11.67 -8.46 4.02
N LEU A 70 10.47 -9.04 3.93
CA LEU A 70 9.23 -8.29 3.88
C LEU A 70 8.63 -8.08 5.27
N PRO A 71 8.00 -6.91 5.53
CA PRO A 71 7.35 -6.64 6.80
C PRO A 71 6.05 -7.44 6.96
N HIS A 72 5.58 -7.59 8.20
CA HIS A 72 4.28 -8.16 8.50
C HIS A 72 3.16 -7.29 7.93
N SER A 73 2.34 -7.91 7.09
CA SER A 73 1.20 -7.26 6.45
C SER A 73 -0.10 -7.97 6.77
N SER A 74 -1.21 -7.28 6.57
CA SER A 74 -2.53 -7.92 6.62
C SER A 74 -2.70 -8.91 5.47
N THR A 75 -3.66 -9.83 5.63
CA THR A 75 -4.20 -10.57 4.49
C THR A 75 -4.84 -9.61 3.50
N GLN A 76 -4.68 -9.87 2.20
CA GLN A 76 -5.35 -9.11 1.15
C GLN A 76 -6.79 -9.60 0.98
N GLY A 77 -7.67 -9.19 1.88
CA GLY A 77 -9.08 -9.56 1.90
C GLY A 77 -9.93 -8.41 2.40
N GLY A 78 -11.20 -8.39 2.06
CA GLY A 78 -12.14 -7.36 2.50
C GLY A 78 -11.79 -5.95 2.04
N SER A 79 -11.12 -5.80 0.89
CA SER A 79 -10.70 -4.51 0.30
C SER A 79 -9.82 -3.65 1.22
N ASN A 80 -9.02 -4.28 2.08
CA ASN A 80 -8.21 -3.59 3.10
C ASN A 80 -6.91 -2.99 2.57
N THR A 81 -6.35 -3.50 1.49
CA THR A 81 -4.94 -3.30 1.15
C THR A 81 -4.58 -1.82 0.96
N ILE A 82 -5.35 -1.07 0.19
CA ILE A 82 -5.07 0.36 -0.03
C ILE A 82 -5.09 1.12 1.29
N PHE A 83 -6.13 0.96 2.09
CA PHE A 83 -6.25 1.64 3.38
C PHE A 83 -5.09 1.29 4.32
N THR A 84 -4.83 0.00 4.52
CA THR A 84 -3.87 -0.49 5.50
C THR A 84 -2.42 -0.18 5.10
N HIS A 85 -2.05 -0.50 3.85
CA HIS A 85 -0.65 -0.40 3.43
C HIS A 85 -0.23 1.01 2.99
N THR A 86 -1.15 1.89 2.63
CA THR A 86 -0.86 3.33 2.53
C THR A 86 -0.37 3.87 3.87
N ARG A 87 -1.03 3.49 4.97
CA ARG A 87 -0.68 3.91 6.33
C ARG A 87 0.65 3.33 6.79
N THR A 88 0.91 2.04 6.56
CA THR A 88 2.19 1.41 6.95
C THR A 88 3.37 2.00 6.18
N ASN A 89 3.23 2.24 4.88
CA ASN A 89 4.25 2.90 4.08
C ASN A 89 4.50 4.34 4.52
N TRP A 90 3.44 5.05 4.92
CA TRP A 90 3.54 6.40 5.46
C TRP A 90 4.40 6.43 6.73
N VAL A 91 4.05 5.65 7.77
CA VAL A 91 4.76 5.70 9.05
C VAL A 91 6.20 5.21 8.96
N ALA A 92 6.51 4.24 8.10
CA ALA A 92 7.88 3.81 7.86
C ALA A 92 8.71 4.90 7.16
N ALA A 93 8.12 5.62 6.24
CA ALA A 93 8.76 6.76 5.57
C ALA A 93 8.96 7.93 6.54
N GLU A 94 8.00 8.21 7.44
CA GLU A 94 8.18 9.24 8.49
C GLU A 94 9.35 8.89 9.42
N ASP A 95 9.51 7.63 9.83
CA ASP A 95 10.66 7.18 10.61
C ASP A 95 11.98 7.35 9.84
N ALA A 96 11.99 7.04 8.53
CA ALA A 96 13.16 7.28 7.69
C ALA A 96 13.50 8.78 7.58
N VAL A 97 12.50 9.65 7.39
CA VAL A 97 12.69 11.12 7.36
C VAL A 97 13.25 11.65 8.68
N LEU A 98 12.72 11.16 9.80
CA LEU A 98 13.26 11.52 11.12
C LEU A 98 14.75 11.18 11.22
N LYS A 99 15.14 9.97 10.85
CA LYS A 99 16.55 9.52 10.87
C LYS A 99 17.43 10.29 9.91
N LEU A 100 16.95 10.63 8.71
CA LEU A 100 17.68 11.51 7.77
C LEU A 100 18.00 12.86 8.41
N LYS A 101 17.02 13.49 9.07
CA LYS A 101 17.19 14.78 9.74
C LYS A 101 18.10 14.68 10.96
N GLU A 102 18.01 13.62 11.74
CA GLU A 102 18.91 13.39 12.88
C GLU A 102 20.37 13.22 12.45
N ILE A 103 20.62 12.46 11.37
CA ILE A 103 21.96 12.28 10.80
C ILE A 103 22.51 13.64 10.32
N ALA A 104 21.67 14.42 9.61
CA ALA A 104 22.08 15.76 9.16
C ALA A 104 22.35 16.71 10.34
N ALA A 105 21.52 16.67 11.39
CA ALA A 105 21.74 17.48 12.59
C ALA A 105 23.02 17.09 13.34
N SER A 106 23.35 15.80 13.37
CA SER A 106 24.61 15.34 13.94
C SER A 106 25.83 15.81 13.16
N GLU A 107 25.72 15.94 11.83
CA GLU A 107 26.84 16.35 10.96
C GLU A 107 27.03 17.86 10.91
N TYR A 108 25.92 18.61 10.77
CA TYR A 108 25.96 20.06 10.53
C TYR A 108 25.55 20.89 11.76
N GLY A 109 25.19 20.23 12.85
CA GLY A 109 24.72 20.88 14.09
C GLY A 109 23.30 21.38 14.03
N GLY A 110 22.73 21.73 15.16
CA GLY A 110 21.34 22.13 15.32
C GLY A 110 20.43 20.99 15.80
N ILE A 111 19.15 21.12 15.57
CA ILE A 111 18.13 20.13 15.95
C ILE A 111 17.38 19.63 14.71
N VAL A 112 16.64 18.56 14.85
CA VAL A 112 15.86 17.91 13.76
C VAL A 112 14.93 18.90 13.02
N ASP A 113 14.32 19.82 13.77
CA ASP A 113 13.39 20.82 13.21
C ASP A 113 14.07 21.89 12.36
N ASP A 114 15.40 22.03 12.45
CA ASP A 114 16.16 22.93 11.59
C ASP A 114 16.34 22.40 10.17
N TYR A 115 15.93 21.13 9.92
CA TYR A 115 16.18 20.42 8.66
C TYR A 115 14.91 20.16 7.87
N SER A 116 15.03 20.35 6.57
CA SER A 116 14.03 20.00 5.56
C SER A 116 14.55 18.92 4.61
N ILE A 117 13.63 18.29 3.91
CA ILE A 117 13.95 17.35 2.84
C ILE A 117 13.32 17.84 1.53
N SER A 118 14.00 17.62 0.43
CA SER A 118 13.49 17.83 -0.92
C SER A 118 14.45 17.19 -1.94
N GLU A 119 13.90 16.67 -3.03
CA GLU A 119 14.70 16.15 -4.15
C GLU A 119 15.79 15.16 -3.72
N GLU A 120 15.45 14.22 -2.84
CA GLU A 120 16.35 13.17 -2.33
C GLU A 120 17.56 13.73 -1.56
N ARG A 121 17.38 14.90 -0.94
CA ARG A 121 18.36 15.52 -0.05
C ARG A 121 17.74 15.90 1.28
N VAL A 122 18.55 15.84 2.33
CA VAL A 122 18.27 16.45 3.63
C VAL A 122 19.22 17.63 3.83
N PHE A 123 18.71 18.78 4.23
CA PHE A 123 19.48 20.02 4.33
C PHE A 123 18.92 20.95 5.39
N LYS A 124 19.78 21.83 5.90
CA LYS A 124 19.38 22.85 6.86
C LYS A 124 18.48 23.88 6.20
N THR A 125 17.31 24.12 6.76
CA THR A 125 16.29 25.01 6.16
C THR A 125 16.80 26.45 5.98
N SER A 126 17.68 26.91 6.89
CA SER A 126 18.30 28.26 6.84
C SER A 126 19.45 28.35 5.85
N ASP A 127 20.08 27.25 5.46
CA ASP A 127 21.24 27.20 4.56
C ASP A 127 21.29 25.84 3.84
N SER A 128 20.74 25.77 2.64
CA SER A 128 20.66 24.53 1.85
C SER A 128 22.00 23.96 1.39
N SER A 129 23.12 24.72 1.55
CA SER A 129 24.46 24.19 1.30
C SER A 129 24.92 23.20 2.39
N GLN A 130 24.38 23.34 3.60
CA GLN A 130 24.58 22.42 4.71
C GLN A 130 23.57 21.27 4.60
N GLY A 131 23.92 20.25 3.84
CA GLY A 131 23.05 19.11 3.59
C GLY A 131 23.75 18.01 2.82
N MET A 132 23.10 16.87 2.73
CA MET A 132 23.61 15.69 2.05
C MET A 132 22.50 15.00 1.26
N SER A 133 22.86 14.20 0.28
CA SER A 133 21.94 13.31 -0.43
C SER A 133 21.46 12.16 0.47
N TYR A 134 20.37 11.53 0.09
CA TYR A 134 19.88 10.34 0.81
C TYR A 134 20.90 9.19 0.78
N GLY A 135 21.66 9.05 -0.32
CA GLY A 135 22.73 8.05 -0.40
C GLY A 135 23.87 8.31 0.59
N GLU A 136 24.31 9.55 0.74
CA GLU A 136 25.33 9.94 1.73
C GLU A 136 24.80 9.73 3.17
N ALA A 137 23.56 10.10 3.43
CA ALA A 137 22.92 9.85 4.72
C ALA A 137 22.79 8.35 5.02
N ALA A 138 22.49 7.54 4.01
CA ALA A 138 22.43 6.09 4.15
C ALA A 138 23.81 5.46 4.46
N ALA A 139 24.88 5.96 3.85
CA ALA A 139 26.24 5.54 4.18
C ALA A 139 26.58 5.88 5.65
N LYS A 140 26.25 7.10 6.10
CA LYS A 140 26.42 7.51 7.50
C LYS A 140 25.56 6.68 8.46
N ALA A 141 24.34 6.30 8.07
CA ALA A 141 23.50 5.42 8.86
C ALA A 141 24.15 4.05 9.10
N ILE A 142 24.87 3.50 8.11
CA ILE A 142 25.63 2.25 8.26
C ILE A 142 26.78 2.44 9.26
N GLU A 143 27.51 3.55 9.20
CA GLU A 143 28.60 3.86 10.12
C GLU A 143 28.11 4.04 11.56
N LEU A 144 26.98 4.72 11.76
CA LEU A 144 26.38 4.95 13.07
C LEU A 144 25.80 3.66 13.67
N GLY A 145 25.29 2.77 12.83
CA GLY A 145 24.68 1.53 13.27
C GLY A 145 23.37 1.73 14.07
N GLY A 146 23.11 0.83 15.03
CA GLY A 146 21.97 0.89 15.92
C GLY A 146 20.64 0.99 15.17
N ARG A 147 19.79 1.91 15.60
CA ARG A 147 18.47 2.11 14.99
C ARG A 147 18.50 2.72 13.58
N TYR A 148 19.60 3.37 13.20
CA TYR A 148 19.71 4.01 11.88
C TYR A 148 19.85 2.98 10.77
N SER A 149 20.50 1.87 11.05
CA SER A 149 20.81 0.84 10.06
C SER A 149 20.27 -0.55 10.42
N GLY A 150 19.26 -0.63 11.29
CA GLY A 150 18.48 -1.84 11.55
C GLY A 150 19.08 -2.85 12.52
N GLN A 151 20.17 -2.54 13.23
CA GLN A 151 20.66 -3.38 14.34
C GLN A 151 19.73 -3.27 15.56
N GLU A 152 19.08 -2.12 15.72
CA GLU A 152 18.04 -1.87 16.71
C GLU A 152 16.74 -1.47 15.99
N PHE A 153 15.61 -1.86 16.55
CA PHE A 153 14.28 -1.60 15.98
C PHE A 153 13.23 -1.42 17.08
N PRO A 154 12.05 -0.82 16.78
CA PRO A 154 10.97 -0.68 17.76
C PRO A 154 10.51 -2.04 18.31
N GLU A 155 10.24 -2.11 19.62
CA GLU A 155 9.80 -3.34 20.28
C GLU A 155 8.39 -3.77 19.88
N ASP A 156 7.56 -2.83 19.46
CA ASP A 156 6.14 -3.05 19.15
C ASP A 156 5.88 -3.59 17.73
N ILE A 157 6.90 -3.71 16.87
CA ILE A 157 6.77 -4.32 15.55
C ILE A 157 6.70 -5.85 15.63
N HIS A 158 6.05 -6.44 14.65
CA HIS A 158 5.83 -7.89 14.60
C HIS A 158 7.15 -8.68 14.43
N PRO A 159 7.29 -9.88 15.00
CA PRO A 159 8.52 -10.70 14.87
C PRO A 159 8.96 -11.01 13.43
N ILE A 160 8.02 -11.06 12.48
CA ILE A 160 8.35 -11.19 11.04
C ILE A 160 9.10 -9.94 10.57
N THR A 161 8.62 -8.76 10.92
CA THR A 161 9.27 -7.49 10.57
C THR A 161 10.62 -7.35 11.27
N GLN A 162 10.74 -7.76 12.54
CA GLN A 162 12.03 -7.78 13.24
C GLN A 162 13.07 -8.59 12.47
N ARG A 163 12.71 -9.81 12.04
CA ARG A 163 13.60 -10.64 11.19
C ARG A 163 13.94 -9.99 9.86
N ALA A 164 12.96 -9.32 9.22
CA ALA A 164 13.19 -8.60 7.98
C ALA A 164 14.21 -7.46 8.18
N VAL A 165 14.06 -6.66 9.22
CA VAL A 165 14.98 -5.58 9.59
C VAL A 165 16.37 -6.11 9.89
N GLN A 166 16.47 -7.20 10.68
CA GLN A 166 17.75 -7.86 10.99
C GLN A 166 18.47 -8.35 9.73
N GLY A 167 17.72 -8.92 8.78
CA GLY A 167 18.28 -9.36 7.49
C GLY A 167 18.79 -8.22 6.61
N LEU A 168 18.29 -7.00 6.81
CA LEU A 168 18.71 -5.78 6.10
C LEU A 168 19.73 -4.95 6.89
N ALA A 169 20.07 -5.36 8.12
CA ALA A 169 20.95 -4.58 8.97
C ALA A 169 22.29 -4.29 8.32
N GLY A 170 22.73 -3.03 8.36
CA GLY A 170 24.00 -2.58 7.77
C GLY A 170 23.96 -2.40 6.25
N THR A 171 22.78 -2.43 5.59
CA THR A 171 22.68 -2.25 4.12
C THR A 171 22.18 -0.88 3.69
N GLY A 172 21.93 0.02 4.62
CA GLY A 172 21.46 1.37 4.37
C GLY A 172 20.79 1.99 5.58
N LEU A 173 20.10 3.09 5.37
CA LEU A 173 19.21 3.69 6.36
C LEU A 173 17.90 2.92 6.37
N ILE A 174 17.45 2.48 7.53
CA ILE A 174 16.23 1.69 7.71
C ILE A 174 15.16 2.53 8.40
N GLY A 175 14.05 2.77 7.70
CA GLY A 175 12.82 3.29 8.27
C GLY A 175 11.86 2.16 8.55
N VAL A 176 11.45 1.99 9.81
CA VAL A 176 10.54 0.92 10.21
C VAL A 176 9.64 1.39 11.34
N ALA A 177 8.35 1.19 11.16
CA ALA A 177 7.37 1.55 12.18
C ALA A 177 6.11 0.70 12.05
N LYS A 178 5.42 0.55 13.18
CA LYS A 178 4.07 0.03 13.24
C LYS A 178 3.05 1.13 12.97
N ASP A 179 1.99 0.83 12.23
CA ASP A 179 0.89 1.75 12.05
C ASP A 179 0.09 1.94 13.34
N ASN A 180 0.51 2.89 14.14
CA ASN A 180 -0.18 3.38 15.34
C ASN A 180 -0.97 4.67 15.07
N LEU A 181 -1.18 5.05 13.81
CA LEU A 181 -1.96 6.24 13.47
C LEU A 181 -3.41 6.10 13.97
N PRO A 182 -4.02 7.18 14.43
CA PRO A 182 -5.41 7.15 14.88
C PRO A 182 -6.33 6.61 13.78
N LYS A 183 -7.22 5.69 14.15
CA LYS A 183 -8.32 5.23 13.30
C LYS A 183 -9.59 5.94 13.73
N ARG A 184 -10.01 6.95 12.97
CA ARG A 184 -11.23 7.70 13.23
C ARG A 184 -12.40 7.05 12.48
N GLY A 185 -13.13 6.15 13.15
CA GLY A 185 -14.31 5.50 12.59
C GLY A 185 -14.00 4.40 11.57
N ILE A 186 -14.96 4.14 10.71
CA ILE A 186 -14.88 3.21 9.58
C ILE A 186 -14.46 3.97 8.31
N ALA A 187 -13.72 3.31 7.42
CA ALA A 187 -13.43 3.83 6.08
C ALA A 187 -14.49 3.26 5.09
N PRO A 188 -15.62 3.93 4.89
CA PRO A 188 -16.70 3.43 4.05
C PRO A 188 -16.36 3.59 2.56
N GLY A 189 -16.75 2.60 1.76
CA GLY A 189 -16.89 2.74 0.33
C GLY A 189 -18.36 2.60 -0.02
N LEU A 190 -18.93 3.61 -0.64
CA LEU A 190 -20.29 3.59 -1.14
C LEU A 190 -20.28 3.46 -2.66
N MET A 191 -21.15 2.62 -3.19
CA MET A 191 -21.28 2.39 -4.62
C MET A 191 -22.75 2.50 -5.02
N ILE A 192 -23.02 3.27 -6.07
CA ILE A 192 -24.29 3.29 -6.75
C ILE A 192 -24.05 2.82 -8.18
N SER A 193 -24.83 1.84 -8.63
CA SER A 193 -24.75 1.32 -9.98
C SER A 193 -26.10 1.41 -10.66
N MET A 194 -26.11 1.76 -11.92
CA MET A 194 -27.31 1.78 -12.76
C MET A 194 -27.04 0.99 -14.03
N ALA A 195 -27.99 0.16 -14.42
CA ALA A 195 -27.94 -0.59 -15.66
C ALA A 195 -29.21 -0.36 -16.48
N GLU A 196 -29.05 -0.10 -17.76
CA GLU A 196 -30.12 -0.10 -18.74
C GLU A 196 -30.05 -1.41 -19.52
N ILE A 197 -31.20 -2.09 -19.61
CA ILE A 197 -31.31 -3.36 -20.33
C ILE A 197 -32.48 -3.33 -21.27
N GLU A 198 -32.37 -4.03 -22.39
CA GLU A 198 -33.45 -4.42 -23.28
C GLU A 198 -33.78 -5.90 -23.07
N VAL A 199 -35.05 -6.23 -22.95
CA VAL A 199 -35.55 -7.60 -22.71
C VAL A 199 -36.47 -8.03 -23.82
N ASP A 200 -36.16 -9.16 -24.42
CA ASP A 200 -37.11 -9.87 -25.29
C ASP A 200 -38.16 -10.58 -24.43
N LEU A 201 -39.38 -10.11 -24.47
CA LEU A 201 -40.48 -10.60 -23.65
C LEU A 201 -40.94 -12.03 -24.01
N GLU A 202 -40.64 -12.51 -25.23
CA GLU A 202 -41.01 -13.84 -25.68
C GLU A 202 -39.98 -14.90 -25.18
N THR A 203 -38.71 -14.56 -25.25
CA THR A 203 -37.63 -15.49 -24.94
C THR A 203 -37.03 -15.29 -23.55
N GLY A 204 -37.25 -14.12 -22.92
CA GLY A 204 -36.63 -13.72 -21.68
C GLY A 204 -35.14 -13.38 -21.80
N LYS A 205 -34.60 -13.34 -23.01
CA LYS A 205 -33.21 -12.88 -23.24
C LYS A 205 -33.12 -11.40 -23.03
N TYR A 206 -31.99 -10.94 -22.54
CA TYR A 206 -31.74 -9.52 -22.36
C TYR A 206 -30.35 -9.11 -22.85
N GLU A 207 -30.21 -7.86 -23.19
CA GLU A 207 -28.96 -7.20 -23.53
C GLU A 207 -28.73 -6.02 -22.59
N ILE A 208 -27.50 -5.81 -22.16
CA ILE A 208 -27.13 -4.65 -21.36
C ILE A 208 -26.75 -3.54 -22.33
N LEU A 209 -27.53 -2.47 -22.35
CA LEU A 209 -27.34 -1.34 -23.25
C LEU A 209 -26.36 -0.34 -22.68
N ASP A 210 -26.42 -0.08 -21.37
CA ASP A 210 -25.55 0.87 -20.70
C ASP A 210 -25.37 0.51 -19.22
N TYR A 211 -24.22 0.93 -18.66
CA TYR A 211 -23.91 0.74 -17.25
C TYR A 211 -23.12 1.93 -16.71
N VAL A 212 -23.57 2.46 -15.58
CA VAL A 212 -22.90 3.54 -14.86
C VAL A 212 -22.63 3.10 -13.42
N GLY A 213 -21.37 3.15 -13.02
CA GLY A 213 -20.94 2.93 -11.64
C GLY A 213 -20.36 4.20 -11.04
N VAL A 214 -20.85 4.61 -9.87
CA VAL A 214 -20.36 5.77 -9.12
C VAL A 214 -19.93 5.31 -7.75
N ALA A 215 -18.69 5.65 -7.35
CA ALA A 215 -18.13 5.27 -6.06
C ALA A 215 -17.73 6.51 -5.26
N ASP A 216 -18.11 6.53 -3.99
CA ASP A 216 -17.51 7.39 -2.97
C ASP A 216 -16.58 6.52 -2.10
N CYS A 217 -15.29 6.67 -2.30
CA CYS A 217 -14.24 5.89 -1.65
C CYS A 217 -13.19 6.76 -0.96
N GLY A 218 -13.48 8.07 -0.77
CA GLY A 218 -12.56 9.02 -0.15
C GLY A 218 -11.38 9.37 -1.07
N THR A 219 -10.19 9.53 -0.49
CA THR A 219 -8.98 9.93 -1.23
C THR A 219 -8.56 8.87 -2.24
N ILE A 220 -8.44 9.27 -3.50
CA ILE A 220 -8.03 8.39 -4.59
C ILE A 220 -6.50 8.32 -4.64
N ILE A 221 -5.94 7.20 -4.19
CA ILE A 221 -4.49 6.97 -4.17
C ILE A 221 -3.96 6.62 -5.56
N HIS A 222 -4.73 5.87 -6.37
CA HIS A 222 -4.35 5.44 -7.70
C HIS A 222 -5.56 5.48 -8.64
N PRO A 223 -5.77 6.58 -9.41
CA PRO A 223 -6.97 6.77 -10.23
C PRO A 223 -7.24 5.65 -11.23
N GLN A 224 -6.21 5.22 -11.96
CA GLN A 224 -6.34 4.14 -12.94
C GLN A 224 -6.70 2.80 -12.27
N GLY A 225 -6.07 2.49 -11.14
CA GLY A 225 -6.37 1.28 -10.36
C GLY A 225 -7.81 1.29 -9.85
N LEU A 226 -8.29 2.42 -9.35
CA LEU A 226 -9.67 2.57 -8.89
C LEU A 226 -10.66 2.36 -10.05
N SER A 227 -10.44 3.01 -11.19
CA SER A 227 -11.30 2.86 -12.38
C SER A 227 -11.40 1.39 -12.80
N GLN A 228 -10.27 0.67 -12.84
CA GLN A 228 -10.27 -0.77 -13.18
C GLN A 228 -11.01 -1.62 -12.15
N GLN A 229 -10.95 -1.28 -10.86
CA GLN A 229 -11.70 -2.00 -9.83
C GLN A 229 -13.21 -1.75 -9.93
N ILE A 230 -13.64 -0.54 -10.25
CA ILE A 230 -15.06 -0.21 -10.45
C ILE A 230 -15.60 -0.95 -11.68
N ASN A 231 -14.88 -0.91 -12.79
CA ASN A 231 -15.27 -1.59 -14.03
C ASN A 231 -15.31 -3.12 -13.85
N GLY A 232 -14.28 -3.69 -13.20
CA GLY A 232 -14.21 -5.10 -12.91
C GLY A 232 -15.34 -5.60 -12.00
N GLY A 233 -15.71 -4.79 -10.99
CA GLY A 233 -16.86 -5.07 -10.14
C GLY A 233 -18.19 -5.08 -10.89
N GLY A 234 -18.37 -4.17 -11.85
CA GLY A 234 -19.52 -4.15 -12.75
C GLY A 234 -19.62 -5.42 -13.59
N VAL A 235 -18.51 -5.83 -14.20
CA VAL A 235 -18.46 -7.07 -15.00
C VAL A 235 -18.76 -8.31 -14.16
N TRP A 236 -18.29 -8.38 -12.93
CA TRP A 236 -18.68 -9.45 -12.01
C TRP A 236 -20.18 -9.49 -11.74
N GLY A 237 -20.78 -8.29 -11.54
CA GLY A 237 -22.23 -8.17 -11.37
C GLY A 237 -23.01 -8.74 -12.56
N PHE A 238 -22.56 -8.47 -13.78
CA PHE A 238 -23.15 -9.01 -14.99
C PHE A 238 -23.03 -10.54 -15.07
N GLY A 239 -21.85 -11.08 -14.76
CA GLY A 239 -21.64 -12.52 -14.72
C GLY A 239 -22.56 -13.21 -13.70
N MET A 240 -22.59 -12.71 -12.47
CA MET A 240 -23.43 -13.25 -11.39
C MET A 240 -24.92 -13.19 -11.72
N ALA A 241 -25.39 -12.10 -12.37
CA ALA A 241 -26.80 -11.94 -12.74
C ALA A 241 -27.20 -12.82 -13.93
N GLY A 242 -26.30 -13.00 -14.91
CA GLY A 242 -26.66 -13.56 -16.21
C GLY A 242 -26.23 -15.02 -16.44
N SER A 243 -25.06 -15.40 -16.00
CA SER A 243 -24.47 -16.68 -16.43
C SER A 243 -23.86 -17.54 -15.31
N GLU A 244 -23.43 -16.95 -14.22
CA GLU A 244 -22.74 -17.68 -13.16
C GLU A 244 -23.72 -18.36 -12.21
N ARG A 245 -23.47 -19.64 -11.90
CA ARG A 245 -24.21 -20.40 -10.90
C ARG A 245 -23.42 -21.60 -10.42
N HIS A 246 -23.64 -21.99 -9.18
CA HIS A 246 -23.20 -23.29 -8.69
C HIS A 246 -24.20 -24.38 -9.12
N VAL A 247 -23.68 -25.45 -9.68
CA VAL A 247 -24.49 -26.63 -10.03
C VAL A 247 -24.27 -27.71 -8.97
N TYR A 248 -25.30 -28.03 -8.22
CA TYR A 248 -25.28 -29.03 -7.18
C TYR A 248 -25.96 -30.29 -7.63
N ASP A 249 -25.43 -31.45 -7.21
CA ASP A 249 -26.15 -32.71 -7.27
C ASP A 249 -27.30 -32.69 -6.23
N PRO A 250 -28.56 -32.84 -6.66
CA PRO A 250 -29.69 -32.73 -5.74
C PRO A 250 -29.77 -33.85 -4.71
N GLN A 251 -29.09 -34.95 -4.92
CA GLN A 251 -29.14 -36.11 -4.02
C GLN A 251 -28.16 -35.98 -2.84
N ILE A 252 -27.01 -35.42 -3.09
CA ILE A 252 -25.93 -35.33 -2.09
C ILE A 252 -25.62 -33.89 -1.66
N ALA A 253 -26.26 -32.89 -2.25
CA ALA A 253 -26.07 -31.46 -1.97
C ALA A 253 -24.60 -30.99 -2.08
N LEU A 254 -23.80 -31.67 -2.91
CA LEU A 254 -22.43 -31.30 -3.21
C LEU A 254 -22.33 -30.72 -4.64
N PRO A 255 -21.33 -29.88 -4.94
CA PRO A 255 -21.08 -29.46 -6.31
C PRO A 255 -20.93 -30.66 -7.24
N ALA A 256 -21.58 -30.61 -8.40
CA ALA A 256 -21.58 -31.73 -9.34
C ALA A 256 -20.18 -32.08 -9.86
N ASN A 257 -19.33 -31.07 -10.04
CA ASN A 257 -17.87 -31.23 -10.18
C ASN A 257 -17.14 -29.89 -9.93
N LEU A 258 -15.83 -29.94 -9.87
CA LEU A 258 -14.97 -28.75 -9.59
C LEU A 258 -14.99 -27.67 -10.69
N GLY A 259 -15.46 -27.96 -11.88
CA GLY A 259 -15.49 -27.04 -13.01
C GLY A 259 -16.87 -26.44 -13.31
N MET A 260 -17.88 -26.75 -12.51
CA MET A 260 -19.27 -26.34 -12.79
C MET A 260 -19.66 -25.08 -12.02
N TYR A 261 -19.01 -24.01 -12.40
CA TYR A 261 -19.34 -22.68 -11.91
C TYR A 261 -19.61 -21.73 -13.08
#